data_179558c30f6454f6cf29eab049b738f7
#
_entry.id   179558c30f6454f6cf29eab049b738f7
#
_cell.length_a   1.000
_cell.length_b   1.000
_cell.length_c   1.000
_cell.angle_alpha   90.00
_cell.angle_beta   90.00
_cell.angle_gamma   90.00
#
_symmetry.space_group_name_H-M   'P 1'
#
loop_
_entity.id
_entity.type
_entity.pdbx_description
1 polymer ?
#
loop_
_entity_poly.entity_id
_entity_poly.type
_entity_poly.pdbx_seq_one_letter_code
_entity_poly.pdbx_strand_id
1 'polypeptide(L)'
;MSNIRLFLSWSHNDAEAKDSILKLLKPRLELAKKHVFTWWEDSFILPGEEWKDEILTQLAEADYIVQLISPSFLASDFIRDYEIPGVGEAPLKKTLPVMLVGVPLDGSREFHQIDRRQIYRGLSGEARSYDCLESDPQRNRFVDGFVDAIVARVEGKGGYR
;
A
#
# COMPACT_ATOMS: atom_id res chain seq x y z
N MET A 1 -23.26 1.39 4.56
CA MET A 1 -22.02 1.53 3.78
C MET A 1 -20.84 1.77 4.73
N SER A 2 -19.81 0.96 4.62
CA SER A 2 -18.64 1.10 5.50
C SER A 2 -17.76 2.25 5.01
N ASN A 3 -17.22 3.01 5.95
CA ASN A 3 -16.25 4.07 5.65
C ASN A 3 -14.87 3.57 6.06
N ILE A 4 -13.98 3.41 5.09
CA ILE A 4 -12.66 2.82 5.27
C ILE A 4 -11.60 3.90 5.06
N ARG A 5 -10.78 4.13 6.07
CA ARG A 5 -9.70 5.10 6.02
C ARG A 5 -8.41 4.39 5.61
N LEU A 6 -7.82 4.84 4.53
CA LEU A 6 -6.57 4.30 4.00
C LEU A 6 -5.44 5.30 4.20
N PHE A 7 -4.36 4.85 4.80
CA PHE A 7 -3.12 5.61 4.87
C PHE A 7 -2.20 5.07 3.78
N LEU A 8 -1.64 5.97 2.97
CA LEU A 8 -0.68 5.59 1.94
C LEU A 8 0.74 5.75 2.47
N SER A 9 1.45 4.64 2.58
CA SER A 9 2.86 4.60 2.99
C SER A 9 3.73 4.35 1.75
N TRP A 10 4.62 5.30 1.44
CA TRP A 10 5.42 5.25 0.23
C TRP A 10 6.68 6.09 0.37
N SER A 11 7.69 5.77 -0.43
CA SER A 11 8.92 6.56 -0.47
C SER A 11 8.82 7.66 -1.51
N HIS A 12 9.22 8.88 -1.15
CA HIS A 12 9.19 10.03 -2.06
C HIS A 12 10.08 9.82 -3.29
N ASN A 13 11.04 8.91 -3.23
CA ASN A 13 11.84 8.54 -4.40
C ASN A 13 11.03 7.80 -5.46
N ASP A 14 9.85 7.30 -5.10
CA ASP A 14 8.97 6.55 -6.00
C ASP A 14 7.78 7.37 -6.48
N ALA A 15 7.86 8.68 -6.46
CA ALA A 15 6.71 9.57 -6.75
C ALA A 15 6.05 9.27 -8.09
N GLU A 16 6.83 9.04 -9.14
CA GLU A 16 6.30 8.77 -10.48
C GLU A 16 5.49 7.47 -10.51
N ALA A 17 6.06 6.39 -9.98
CA ALA A 17 5.38 5.10 -9.92
C ALA A 17 4.16 5.16 -9.00
N LYS A 18 4.28 5.87 -7.89
CA LYS A 18 3.17 6.09 -6.95
C LYS A 18 2.01 6.79 -7.64
N ASP A 19 2.28 7.87 -8.35
CA ASP A 19 1.23 8.61 -9.05
C ASP A 19 0.57 7.75 -10.13
N SER A 20 1.36 6.96 -10.82
CA SER A 20 0.84 6.04 -11.85
C SER A 20 -0.16 5.03 -11.28
N ILE A 21 0.22 4.33 -10.22
CA ILE A 21 -0.65 3.30 -9.64
C ILE A 21 -1.90 3.93 -9.00
N LEU A 22 -1.76 5.07 -8.31
CA LEU A 22 -2.90 5.71 -7.65
C LEU A 22 -3.89 6.28 -8.64
N LYS A 23 -3.43 6.75 -9.79
CA LYS A 23 -4.31 7.23 -10.86
C LYS A 23 -5.29 6.14 -11.31
N LEU A 24 -4.86 4.88 -11.29
CA LEU A 24 -5.71 3.75 -11.64
C LEU A 24 -6.47 3.21 -10.44
N LEU A 25 -5.87 3.23 -9.26
CA LEU A 25 -6.43 2.60 -8.07
C LEU A 25 -7.60 3.40 -7.48
N LYS A 26 -7.45 4.72 -7.34
CA LYS A 26 -8.46 5.54 -6.67
C LYS A 26 -9.83 5.47 -7.34
N PRO A 27 -9.96 5.67 -8.67
CA PRO A 27 -11.28 5.58 -9.31
C PRO A 27 -11.89 4.19 -9.19
N ARG A 28 -11.06 3.15 -9.20
CA ARG A 28 -11.56 1.77 -9.09
C ARG A 28 -12.11 1.46 -7.70
N LEU A 29 -11.46 1.98 -6.67
CA LEU A 29 -11.98 1.83 -5.30
C LEU A 29 -13.29 2.59 -5.11
N GLU A 30 -13.48 3.71 -5.80
CA GLU A 30 -14.74 4.46 -5.75
C GLU A 30 -15.92 3.66 -6.28
N LEU A 31 -15.67 2.67 -7.12
CA LEU A 31 -16.73 1.82 -7.69
C LEU A 31 -17.16 0.70 -6.77
N ALA A 32 -16.46 0.48 -5.65
CA ALA A 32 -16.84 -0.55 -4.70
C ALA A 32 -18.16 -0.16 -4.01
N LYS A 33 -19.19 -0.98 -4.17
CA LYS A 33 -20.56 -0.59 -3.78
C LYS A 33 -20.83 -0.54 -2.30
N LYS A 34 -20.10 -1.34 -1.52
CA LYS A 34 -20.39 -1.52 -0.10
C LYS A 34 -19.50 -0.68 0.82
N HIS A 35 -18.54 0.01 0.24
CA HIS A 35 -17.51 0.71 1.02
C HIS A 35 -17.23 2.07 0.43
N VAL A 36 -16.91 3.03 1.29
CA VAL A 36 -16.39 4.33 0.90
C VAL A 36 -14.95 4.40 1.38
N PHE A 37 -14.01 4.56 0.46
CA PHE A 37 -12.59 4.65 0.78
C PHE A 37 -12.14 6.10 0.80
N THR A 38 -11.51 6.51 1.89
CA THR A 38 -10.90 7.83 2.00
C THR A 38 -9.39 7.64 2.18
N TRP A 39 -8.62 8.54 1.58
CA TRP A 39 -7.17 8.44 1.53
C TRP A 39 -6.51 9.53 2.35
N TRP A 40 -5.40 9.18 2.99
CA TRP A 40 -4.49 10.16 3.54
C TRP A 40 -3.07 9.85 3.04
N GLU A 41 -2.36 10.89 2.61
CA GLU A 41 -0.95 10.82 2.24
C GLU A 41 -0.25 12.06 2.79
N ASP A 42 1.06 11.97 2.99
CA ASP A 42 1.81 13.05 3.62
C ASP A 42 1.83 14.36 2.81
N SER A 43 1.51 14.29 1.51
CA SER A 43 1.34 15.50 0.69
C SER A 43 0.17 16.38 1.17
N PHE A 44 -0.70 15.86 2.04
CA PHE A 44 -1.81 16.63 2.61
C PHE A 44 -1.39 17.50 3.79
N ILE A 45 -0.14 17.40 4.24
CA ILE A 45 0.36 18.24 5.34
C ILE A 45 0.54 19.67 4.84
N LEU A 46 -0.07 20.61 5.55
CA LEU A 46 0.02 22.03 5.19
C LEU A 46 1.33 22.65 5.72
N PRO A 47 1.85 23.68 5.03
CA PRO A 47 3.02 24.39 5.55
C PRO A 47 2.80 24.89 6.97
N GLY A 48 3.79 24.69 7.83
CA GLY A 48 3.73 25.10 9.23
C GLY A 48 3.16 24.05 10.18
N GLU A 49 2.58 22.98 9.67
CA GLU A 49 2.14 21.87 10.52
C GLU A 49 3.34 21.02 10.96
N GLU A 50 3.20 20.41 12.14
CA GLU A 50 4.20 19.44 12.60
C GLU A 50 4.00 18.12 11.88
N TRP A 51 4.77 17.91 10.84
CA TRP A 51 4.57 16.78 9.92
C TRP A 51 4.65 15.41 10.59
N LYS A 52 5.54 15.25 11.58
CA LYS A 52 5.73 13.96 12.23
C LYS A 52 4.51 13.57 13.08
N ASP A 53 4.01 14.51 13.86
CA ASP A 53 2.85 14.27 14.71
C ASP A 53 1.60 14.01 13.86
N GLU A 54 1.46 14.74 12.76
CA GLU A 54 0.33 14.53 11.84
C GLU A 54 0.37 13.14 11.21
N ILE A 55 1.54 12.69 10.76
CA ILE A 55 1.69 11.34 10.19
C ILE A 55 1.32 10.28 11.24
N LEU A 56 1.83 10.41 12.45
CA LEU A 56 1.55 9.44 13.51
C LEU A 56 0.07 9.41 13.89
N THR A 57 -0.58 10.57 13.91
CA THR A 57 -2.02 10.66 14.16
C THR A 57 -2.80 9.94 13.07
N GLN A 58 -2.48 10.19 11.81
CA GLN A 58 -3.18 9.57 10.68
C GLN A 58 -2.94 8.06 10.62
N LEU A 59 -1.75 7.60 10.99
CA LEU A 59 -1.47 6.17 11.10
C LEU A 59 -2.35 5.51 12.16
N ALA A 60 -2.49 6.16 13.31
CA ALA A 60 -3.31 5.62 14.40
C ALA A 60 -4.80 5.58 14.03
N GLU A 61 -5.26 6.52 13.23
CA GLU A 61 -6.67 6.61 12.83
C GLU A 61 -7.01 5.79 11.58
N ALA A 62 -6.02 5.32 10.84
CA ALA A 62 -6.24 4.55 9.62
C ALA A 62 -6.82 3.17 9.94
N ASP A 63 -7.74 2.73 9.10
CA ASP A 63 -8.24 1.35 9.17
C ASP A 63 -7.26 0.39 8.49
N TYR A 64 -6.64 0.83 7.39
CA TYR A 64 -5.64 0.04 6.67
C TYR A 64 -4.53 0.93 6.15
N ILE A 65 -3.36 0.35 6.02
CA ILE A 65 -2.16 1.03 5.52
C ILE A 65 -1.77 0.36 4.21
N VAL A 66 -1.89 1.10 3.11
CA VAL A 66 -1.43 0.62 1.81
C VAL A 66 0.07 0.92 1.72
N GLN A 67 0.87 -0.14 1.60
CA GLN A 67 2.32 -0.03 1.56
C GLN A 67 2.82 -0.27 0.14
N LEU A 68 3.41 0.75 -0.46
CA LEU A 68 3.99 0.66 -1.79
C LEU A 68 5.43 0.20 -1.68
N ILE A 69 5.62 -1.12 -1.81
CA ILE A 69 6.91 -1.76 -1.57
C ILE A 69 7.88 -1.47 -2.72
N SER A 70 9.08 -1.04 -2.37
CA SER A 70 10.17 -0.78 -3.29
C SER A 70 11.49 -0.85 -2.53
N PRO A 71 12.65 -0.87 -3.22
CA PRO A 71 13.93 -0.76 -2.52
C PRO A 71 14.02 0.53 -1.69
N SER A 72 13.58 1.67 -2.23
CA SER A 72 13.59 2.93 -1.49
C SER A 72 12.67 2.92 -0.28
N PHE A 73 11.49 2.30 -0.40
CA PHE A 73 10.55 2.13 0.72
C PHE A 73 11.21 1.35 1.85
N LEU A 74 11.81 0.21 1.53
CA LEU A 74 12.42 -0.67 2.54
C LEU A 74 13.68 -0.07 3.16
N ALA A 75 14.37 0.79 2.43
CA ALA A 75 15.59 1.44 2.91
C ALA A 75 15.31 2.73 3.71
N SER A 76 14.08 3.20 3.75
CA SER A 76 13.73 4.44 4.44
C SER A 76 13.73 4.25 5.95
N ASP A 77 14.58 4.97 6.66
CA ASP A 77 14.61 4.93 8.12
C ASP A 77 13.30 5.42 8.74
N PHE A 78 12.72 6.47 8.16
CA PHE A 78 11.46 7.01 8.67
C PHE A 78 10.32 6.00 8.49
N ILE A 79 10.21 5.40 7.32
CA ILE A 79 9.18 4.38 7.06
C ILE A 79 9.37 3.20 8.01
N ARG A 80 10.59 2.71 8.16
CA ARG A 80 10.90 1.59 9.05
C ARG A 80 10.51 1.91 10.49
N ASP A 81 10.87 3.10 10.97
CA ASP A 81 10.71 3.43 12.38
C ASP A 81 9.29 3.86 12.75
N TYR A 82 8.54 4.43 11.81
CA TYR A 82 7.24 5.05 12.13
C TYR A 82 6.07 4.52 11.30
N GLU A 83 6.27 4.14 10.05
CA GLU A 83 5.18 3.78 9.16
C GLU A 83 5.01 2.27 8.95
N ILE A 84 6.05 1.46 9.23
CA ILE A 84 5.87 0.02 9.23
C ILE A 84 5.30 -0.35 10.59
N PRO A 85 4.01 -0.65 10.66
CA PRO A 85 3.37 -0.86 11.94
C PRO A 85 3.83 -2.15 12.58
N GLY A 86 3.94 -2.10 13.89
CA GLY A 86 3.87 -3.28 14.67
C GLY A 86 5.05 -4.17 14.64
N VAL A 87 6.20 -3.61 14.59
CA VAL A 87 7.33 -4.39 15.06
C VAL A 87 6.93 -4.84 16.46
N GLY A 88 6.28 -6.00 16.52
CA GLY A 88 5.79 -6.59 17.76
C GLY A 88 4.37 -6.21 18.18
N GLU A 89 3.60 -5.51 17.35
CA GLU A 89 2.28 -5.03 17.74
C GLU A 89 1.20 -5.44 16.74
N ALA A 90 -0.05 -5.33 17.15
CA ALA A 90 -1.22 -5.72 16.40
C ALA A 90 -1.40 -5.12 14.99
N PRO A 91 -0.81 -3.99 14.63
CA PRO A 91 -1.09 -3.35 13.36
C PRO A 91 -0.77 -4.13 12.09
N LEU A 92 -0.04 -5.25 12.16
CA LEU A 92 0.19 -6.09 10.98
C LEU A 92 -1.12 -6.52 10.29
N LYS A 93 -2.21 -6.57 11.03
CA LYS A 93 -3.52 -6.89 10.47
C LYS A 93 -4.06 -5.80 9.56
N LYS A 94 -3.55 -4.59 9.69
CA LYS A 94 -4.03 -3.41 8.97
C LYS A 94 -3.26 -3.14 7.69
N THR A 95 -2.28 -3.95 7.33
CA THR A 95 -1.42 -3.65 6.20
C THR A 95 -1.92 -4.28 4.91
N LEU A 96 -1.75 -3.54 3.82
CA LEU A 96 -2.09 -3.96 2.46
C LEU A 96 -0.85 -3.71 1.58
N PRO A 97 0.16 -4.59 1.64
CA PRO A 97 1.38 -4.38 0.88
C PRO A 97 1.23 -4.76 -0.58
N VAL A 98 1.76 -3.93 -1.46
CA VAL A 98 1.78 -4.16 -2.91
C VAL A 98 3.19 -3.90 -3.45
N MET A 99 3.66 -4.76 -4.35
CA MET A 99 4.98 -4.61 -4.94
C MET A 99 4.93 -3.55 -6.04
N LEU A 100 5.33 -2.34 -5.71
CA LEU A 100 5.37 -1.23 -6.65
C LEU A 100 6.59 -1.34 -7.57
N VAL A 101 7.75 -1.51 -6.96
CA VAL A 101 9.03 -1.72 -7.66
C VAL A 101 9.62 -3.03 -7.17
N GLY A 102 10.10 -3.86 -8.08
CA GLY A 102 10.52 -5.21 -7.76
C GLY A 102 11.61 -5.30 -6.71
N VAL A 103 11.40 -6.15 -5.72
CA VAL A 103 12.40 -6.52 -4.69
C VAL A 103 12.36 -8.03 -4.56
N PRO A 104 13.51 -8.73 -4.61
CA PRO A 104 13.51 -10.18 -4.48
C PRO A 104 12.91 -10.66 -3.16
N LEU A 105 12.08 -11.69 -3.23
CA LEU A 105 11.45 -12.32 -2.08
C LEU A 105 12.08 -13.69 -1.78
N ASP A 106 13.38 -13.79 -1.94
CA ASP A 106 14.14 -15.04 -1.78
C ASP A 106 14.87 -15.14 -0.43
N GLY A 107 14.56 -14.24 0.50
CA GLY A 107 15.21 -14.18 1.80
C GLY A 107 16.50 -13.37 1.82
N SER A 108 16.95 -12.85 0.69
CA SER A 108 18.20 -12.08 0.60
C SER A 108 18.05 -10.59 0.91
N ARG A 109 16.83 -10.11 1.05
CA ARG A 109 16.53 -8.70 1.29
C ARG A 109 15.79 -8.52 2.60
N GLU A 110 16.05 -7.40 3.28
CA GLU A 110 15.38 -7.08 4.54
C GLU A 110 14.03 -6.43 4.29
N PHE A 111 12.95 -7.11 4.65
CA PHE A 111 11.57 -6.64 4.50
C PHE A 111 10.96 -6.13 5.80
N HIS A 112 11.72 -6.06 6.90
CA HIS A 112 11.23 -5.58 8.20
C HIS A 112 9.93 -6.27 8.64
N GLN A 113 9.84 -7.58 8.37
CA GLN A 113 8.71 -8.45 8.69
C GLN A 113 7.46 -8.23 7.82
N ILE A 114 7.49 -7.31 6.85
CA ILE A 114 6.36 -7.11 5.94
C ILE A 114 6.08 -8.40 5.14
N ASP A 115 7.12 -9.13 4.78
CA ASP A 115 7.00 -10.38 4.01
C ASP A 115 6.38 -11.54 4.79
N ARG A 116 6.09 -11.36 6.07
CA ARG A 116 5.26 -12.30 6.83
C ARG A 116 3.81 -12.28 6.36
N ARG A 117 3.39 -11.19 5.69
CA ARG A 117 2.11 -11.08 5.02
C ARG A 117 2.31 -11.28 3.54
N GLN A 118 1.29 -11.72 2.87
CA GLN A 118 1.37 -11.84 1.42
C GLN A 118 1.41 -10.45 0.79
N ILE A 119 2.47 -10.19 0.04
CA ILE A 119 2.59 -8.95 -0.72
C ILE A 119 1.91 -9.16 -2.08
N TYR A 120 1.01 -8.25 -2.46
CA TYR A 120 0.35 -8.36 -3.75
C TYR A 120 1.37 -8.08 -4.88
N ARG A 121 1.49 -8.97 -5.83
CA ARG A 121 2.45 -8.90 -6.94
C ARG A 121 1.79 -9.12 -8.29
N GLY A 122 0.49 -8.89 -8.37
CA GLY A 122 -0.28 -9.14 -9.58
C GLY A 122 -0.98 -10.50 -9.53
N LEU A 123 -1.69 -10.80 -10.60
CA LEU A 123 -2.42 -12.05 -10.74
C LEU A 123 -1.45 -13.18 -11.11
N SER A 124 -1.87 -14.40 -10.86
CA SER A 124 -1.07 -15.58 -11.19
C SER A 124 -0.64 -15.56 -12.66
N GLY A 125 0.64 -15.77 -12.90
CA GLY A 125 1.21 -15.73 -14.25
C GLY A 125 1.56 -14.33 -14.77
N GLU A 126 1.28 -13.30 -14.00
CA GLU A 126 1.60 -11.93 -14.37
C GLU A 126 2.98 -11.50 -13.87
N ALA A 127 3.36 -10.27 -14.19
CA ALA A 127 4.58 -9.67 -13.69
C ALA A 127 4.55 -9.57 -12.16
N ARG A 128 5.73 -9.54 -11.57
CA ARG A 128 5.89 -9.62 -10.11
C ARG A 128 5.85 -8.26 -9.40
N SER A 129 5.77 -7.18 -10.16
CA SER A 129 5.70 -5.82 -9.62
C SER A 129 5.04 -4.91 -10.63
N TYR A 130 4.53 -3.78 -10.13
CA TYR A 130 3.85 -2.82 -10.99
C TYR A 130 4.78 -2.23 -12.04
N ASP A 131 6.02 -1.94 -11.67
CA ASP A 131 6.98 -1.31 -12.58
C ASP A 131 7.42 -2.21 -13.75
N CYS A 132 7.21 -3.51 -13.65
CA CYS A 132 7.53 -4.44 -14.73
C CYS A 132 6.47 -4.51 -15.84
N LEU A 133 5.32 -3.86 -15.63
CA LEU A 133 4.22 -3.92 -16.58
C LEU A 133 4.51 -3.00 -17.77
N GLU A 134 4.28 -3.50 -18.98
CA GLU A 134 4.71 -2.82 -20.21
C GLU A 134 3.58 -2.09 -20.93
N SER A 135 2.32 -2.37 -20.59
CA SER A 135 1.19 -1.80 -21.29
C SER A 135 0.08 -1.35 -20.34
N ASP A 136 -0.79 -0.46 -20.81
CA ASP A 136 -1.95 -0.04 -20.04
C ASP A 136 -2.90 -1.19 -19.70
N PRO A 137 -3.21 -2.12 -20.61
CA PRO A 137 -4.03 -3.27 -20.22
C PRO A 137 -3.42 -4.10 -19.10
N GLN A 138 -2.10 -4.29 -19.08
CA GLN A 138 -1.43 -5.01 -18.00
C GLN A 138 -1.54 -4.25 -16.68
N ARG A 139 -1.32 -2.95 -16.70
CA ARG A 139 -1.44 -2.12 -15.49
C ARG A 139 -2.87 -2.11 -14.97
N ASN A 140 -3.85 -2.03 -15.86
CA ASN A 140 -5.26 -2.08 -15.47
C ASN A 140 -5.61 -3.40 -14.79
N ARG A 141 -5.17 -4.53 -15.34
CA ARG A 141 -5.41 -5.85 -14.72
C ARG A 141 -4.73 -5.99 -13.37
N PHE A 142 -3.50 -5.49 -13.24
CA PHE A 142 -2.78 -5.51 -11.97
C PHE A 142 -3.57 -4.77 -10.91
N VAL A 143 -4.02 -3.56 -11.23
CA VAL A 143 -4.76 -2.73 -10.28
C VAL A 143 -6.14 -3.31 -9.98
N ASP A 144 -6.84 -3.85 -10.96
CA ASP A 144 -8.13 -4.53 -10.73
C ASP A 144 -7.98 -5.68 -9.73
N GLY A 145 -6.93 -6.48 -9.89
CA GLY A 145 -6.64 -7.55 -8.94
C GLY A 145 -6.31 -7.04 -7.55
N PHE A 146 -5.61 -5.92 -7.46
CA PHE A 146 -5.31 -5.30 -6.17
C PHE A 146 -6.57 -4.77 -5.49
N VAL A 147 -7.47 -4.15 -6.24
CA VAL A 147 -8.78 -3.71 -5.72
C VAL A 147 -9.55 -4.90 -5.15
N ASP A 148 -9.59 -6.00 -5.89
CA ASP A 148 -10.27 -7.22 -5.40
C ASP A 148 -9.65 -7.72 -4.10
N ALA A 149 -8.32 -7.70 -4.01
CA ALA A 149 -7.61 -8.10 -2.79
C ALA A 149 -7.94 -7.17 -1.61
N ILE A 150 -7.97 -5.87 -1.84
CA ILE A 150 -8.33 -4.89 -0.80
C ILE A 150 -9.74 -5.12 -0.31
N VAL A 151 -10.70 -5.23 -1.22
CA VAL A 151 -12.10 -5.44 -0.86
C VAL A 151 -12.28 -6.76 -0.10
N ALA A 152 -11.64 -7.82 -0.57
CA ALA A 152 -11.69 -9.12 0.11
C ALA A 152 -11.13 -9.02 1.52
N ARG A 153 -10.03 -8.31 1.71
CA ARG A 153 -9.43 -8.12 3.03
C ARG A 153 -10.35 -7.35 3.96
N VAL A 154 -10.94 -6.25 3.47
CA VAL A 154 -11.87 -5.43 4.24
C VAL A 154 -13.10 -6.23 4.65
N GLU A 155 -13.56 -7.12 3.78
CA GLU A 155 -14.73 -7.98 4.05
C GLU A 155 -14.38 -9.26 4.79
N GLY A 156 -13.12 -9.47 5.12
CA GLY A 156 -12.69 -10.68 5.84
C GLY A 156 -12.73 -11.96 5.01
N LYS A 157 -12.65 -11.84 3.69
CA LYS A 157 -12.79 -12.99 2.78
C LYS A 157 -11.44 -13.53 2.25
N GLY A 158 -10.33 -13.11 2.84
CA GLY A 158 -9.00 -13.49 2.36
C GLY A 158 -8.42 -12.42 1.46
N GLY A 159 -7.78 -12.79 0.35
CA GLY A 159 -7.12 -11.84 -0.54
C GLY A 159 -5.68 -11.59 -0.15
N TYR A 160 -5.45 -10.96 0.95
CA TYR A 160 -4.11 -10.84 1.56
C TYR A 160 -3.96 -11.88 2.65
N ARG A 161 -2.85 -12.57 2.65
CA ARG A 161 -2.55 -13.58 3.66
C ARG A 161 -1.16 -13.41 4.22
#